data_509bca10c8d0a60e9cc683387bcda0ea
#
_entry.id   509bca10c8d0a60e9cc683387bcda0ea
#
_cell.length_a   1.000
_cell.length_b   1.000
_cell.length_c   1.000
_cell.angle_alpha   90.00
_cell.angle_beta   90.00
_cell.angle_gamma   90.00
#
_symmetry.space_group_name_H-M   'P 1'
#
loop_
_entity.id
_entity.type
_entity.pdbx_description
1 polymer ?
#
loop_
_entity_poly.entity_id
_entity_poly.type
_entity_poly.pdbx_seq_one_letter_code
_entity_poly.pdbx_strand_id
1 'polypeptide(L)'
;MFSQMQFGQQLYLKIEGATQDQTKTIDSLEYKKSFSNATGVLDEANLFSKKLLQAGYLEQQLIENKKTNDSVFSYQYNIGAKTNFIHIYIGRNLKVENWNLHPIKNDSIKLPFGESEAFLKYAIKKLEAEGFAMAKAQLKNIKKHNHYISADLIITSDKKRQLNDIVINGYDKFPEGHKKNLKRLFKKRTFNQENLEKLYKDIAQFQFVKQTKYPEILFTKDSTKVFVYLEKAKSNSFDGFIGFTNDENKKLIFNGYLDLTLNNAMNSGEKLALYWKSNGMDQKTFRVGAEIPYVFKSPIGMKVQLNIFKQDSTFQNTQTAIDFGYYFNYNTRLYLGYQSAESSDIKNTNTVLLSDFKNKFYTSNFEFIAYKEDDYLFPEKSNINIKLGTGSRNSKFQSNNQFFGSVNLSHNFYFNQKNIINIKSFNYYLQSDNYITNELYRFGGINSIRGFNENSLQGNTFSSLLTEYRLVLSPSIYIHSIMDYAYFQDKTTNLNGNLLGLGFGFGLLTKNGLFNFVYANGSSKDQAVQLSNSVVHISLKASF
;
A
#
# COMPACT_ATOMS: atom_id res chain seq x y z
N MET A 1 -28.99 -9.46 45.36
CA MET A 1 -29.45 -10.37 44.32
C MET A 1 -28.23 -11.09 43.79
N PHE A 2 -27.92 -12.28 44.34
CA PHE A 2 -26.76 -13.08 43.89
C PHE A 2 -27.12 -13.77 42.57
N SER A 3 -26.46 -13.35 41.48
CA SER A 3 -26.49 -14.08 40.22
C SER A 3 -25.74 -15.40 40.42
N GLN A 4 -26.46 -16.51 40.49
CA GLN A 4 -25.86 -17.86 40.35
C GLN A 4 -25.28 -17.96 38.96
N MET A 5 -23.93 -17.92 38.81
CA MET A 5 -23.26 -18.40 37.62
C MET A 5 -23.57 -19.92 37.49
N GLN A 6 -24.49 -20.26 36.59
CA GLN A 6 -24.64 -21.65 36.14
C GLN A 6 -23.37 -21.97 35.34
N PHE A 7 -22.45 -22.69 35.96
CA PHE A 7 -21.37 -23.36 35.24
C PHE A 7 -22.05 -24.47 34.39
N GLY A 8 -22.09 -24.27 33.09
CA GLY A 8 -22.55 -25.31 32.16
C GLY A 8 -21.75 -26.56 32.39
N GLN A 9 -22.43 -27.70 32.47
CA GLN A 9 -21.84 -29.03 32.69
C GLN A 9 -20.80 -29.29 31.60
N GLN A 10 -19.53 -29.49 31.97
CA GLN A 10 -18.45 -29.77 31.03
C GLN A 10 -18.57 -31.23 30.56
N LEU A 11 -18.64 -31.43 29.25
CA LEU A 11 -18.75 -32.71 28.62
C LEU A 11 -17.39 -33.19 28.11
N TYR A 12 -17.13 -34.47 28.20
CA TYR A 12 -15.86 -35.08 27.80
C TYR A 12 -16.07 -36.10 26.69
N LEU A 13 -15.19 -36.06 25.71
CA LEU A 13 -15.09 -37.07 24.64
C LEU A 13 -13.93 -38.01 24.95
N LYS A 14 -14.20 -39.32 24.92
CA LYS A 14 -13.21 -40.39 25.01
C LYS A 14 -13.29 -41.24 23.74
N ILE A 15 -12.17 -41.35 23.01
CA ILE A 15 -12.09 -42.21 21.82
C ILE A 15 -11.08 -43.30 22.09
N GLU A 16 -11.51 -44.55 21.90
CA GLU A 16 -10.71 -45.75 22.17
C GLU A 16 -10.69 -46.68 20.94
N GLY A 17 -9.62 -47.44 20.79
CA GLY A 17 -9.54 -48.49 19.80
C GLY A 17 -10.10 -49.79 20.29
N ALA A 18 -10.37 -50.76 19.38
CA ALA A 18 -10.78 -52.12 19.72
C ALA A 18 -9.68 -52.89 20.49
N THR A 19 -8.41 -52.46 20.37
CA THR A 19 -7.25 -53.02 21.09
C THR A 19 -6.44 -51.87 21.72
N GLN A 20 -5.55 -52.23 22.68
CA GLN A 20 -4.66 -51.27 23.33
C GLN A 20 -3.73 -50.56 22.34
N ASP A 21 -3.22 -51.25 21.31
CA ASP A 21 -2.35 -50.65 20.31
C ASP A 21 -3.10 -49.69 19.38
N GLN A 22 -4.37 -50.00 19.07
CA GLN A 22 -5.24 -49.08 18.35
C GLN A 22 -5.54 -47.83 19.17
N THR A 23 -5.72 -47.96 20.49
CA THR A 23 -5.94 -46.82 21.39
C THR A 23 -4.70 -45.90 21.43
N LYS A 24 -3.48 -46.46 21.53
CA LYS A 24 -2.23 -45.68 21.43
C LYS A 24 -2.13 -44.94 20.11
N THR A 25 -2.52 -45.54 19.01
CA THR A 25 -2.55 -44.91 17.68
C THR A 25 -3.57 -43.77 17.63
N ILE A 26 -4.75 -43.97 18.21
CA ILE A 26 -5.81 -42.95 18.33
C ILE A 26 -5.31 -41.75 19.15
N ASP A 27 -4.67 -42.01 20.30
CA ASP A 27 -4.11 -40.95 21.14
C ASP A 27 -3.01 -40.14 20.44
N SER A 28 -2.23 -40.78 19.56
CA SER A 28 -1.20 -40.09 18.77
C SER A 28 -1.74 -39.10 17.72
N LEU A 29 -3.02 -39.24 17.36
CA LEU A 29 -3.66 -38.36 16.36
C LEU A 29 -4.28 -37.10 16.97
N GLU A 30 -4.22 -36.97 18.29
CA GLU A 30 -4.74 -35.86 19.08
C GLU A 30 -6.17 -35.43 18.71
N TYR A 31 -7.06 -35.28 19.67
CA TYR A 31 -8.41 -34.75 19.50
C TYR A 31 -8.81 -33.93 20.73
N LYS A 32 -9.76 -33.04 20.55
CA LYS A 32 -10.26 -32.23 21.64
C LYS A 32 -11.10 -33.10 22.59
N LYS A 33 -10.79 -33.04 23.90
CA LYS A 33 -11.36 -33.92 24.90
C LYS A 33 -12.48 -33.28 25.74
N SER A 34 -12.65 -31.94 25.73
CA SER A 34 -13.65 -31.27 26.58
C SER A 34 -14.46 -30.25 25.81
N PHE A 35 -15.77 -30.18 26.09
CA PHE A 35 -16.76 -29.37 25.36
C PHE A 35 -17.81 -28.80 26.31
N SER A 36 -18.42 -27.70 25.93
CA SER A 36 -19.51 -27.02 26.65
C SER A 36 -20.92 -27.57 26.28
N ASN A 37 -21.03 -28.36 25.20
CA ASN A 37 -22.29 -28.91 24.71
C ASN A 37 -22.10 -30.23 23.95
N ALA A 38 -23.18 -30.99 23.79
CA ALA A 38 -23.17 -32.28 23.11
C ALA A 38 -22.93 -32.19 21.59
N THR A 39 -23.34 -31.09 20.96
CA THR A 39 -23.08 -30.88 19.53
C THR A 39 -21.58 -30.81 19.24
N GLY A 40 -20.81 -30.12 20.08
CA GLY A 40 -19.35 -30.06 19.96
C GLY A 40 -18.67 -31.43 20.10
N VAL A 41 -19.21 -32.31 20.96
CA VAL A 41 -18.72 -33.72 21.10
C VAL A 41 -18.96 -34.48 19.80
N LEU A 42 -20.17 -34.41 19.23
CA LEU A 42 -20.53 -35.07 17.97
C LEU A 42 -19.69 -34.56 16.80
N ASP A 43 -19.51 -33.24 16.71
CA ASP A 43 -18.71 -32.61 15.64
C ASP A 43 -17.25 -33.08 15.71
N GLU A 44 -16.66 -33.12 16.91
CA GLU A 44 -15.29 -33.64 17.08
C GLU A 44 -15.15 -35.12 16.77
N ALA A 45 -16.12 -35.95 17.19
CA ALA A 45 -16.11 -37.38 16.87
C ALA A 45 -16.17 -37.60 15.33
N ASN A 46 -17.00 -36.82 14.61
CA ASN A 46 -17.08 -36.87 13.16
C ASN A 46 -15.79 -36.34 12.50
N LEU A 47 -15.19 -35.29 13.06
CA LEU A 47 -13.91 -34.74 12.63
C LEU A 47 -12.79 -35.79 12.82
N PHE A 48 -12.79 -36.49 13.93
CA PHE A 48 -11.82 -37.55 14.23
C PHE A 48 -11.94 -38.72 13.26
N SER A 49 -13.16 -39.16 12.92
CA SER A 49 -13.35 -40.18 11.88
C SER A 49 -12.73 -39.76 10.55
N LYS A 50 -12.91 -38.49 10.13
CA LYS A 50 -12.24 -37.96 8.93
C LYS A 50 -10.71 -37.92 9.08
N LYS A 51 -10.20 -37.60 10.26
CA LYS A 51 -8.76 -37.61 10.59
C LYS A 51 -8.16 -39.00 10.45
N LEU A 52 -8.87 -40.06 10.91
CA LEU A 52 -8.46 -41.45 10.71
C LEU A 52 -8.37 -41.80 9.22
N LEU A 53 -9.36 -41.43 8.41
CA LEU A 53 -9.35 -41.66 6.96
C LEU A 53 -8.15 -40.91 6.29
N GLN A 54 -7.90 -39.68 6.66
CA GLN A 54 -6.76 -38.91 6.15
C GLN A 54 -5.41 -39.47 6.57
N ALA A 55 -5.33 -40.09 7.77
CA ALA A 55 -4.13 -40.77 8.26
C ALA A 55 -3.89 -42.13 7.58
N GLY A 56 -4.81 -42.59 6.74
CA GLY A 56 -4.70 -43.83 5.98
C GLY A 56 -5.44 -45.05 6.58
N TYR A 57 -6.26 -44.84 7.61
CA TYR A 57 -7.09 -45.90 8.21
C TYR A 57 -8.43 -45.99 7.48
N LEU A 58 -8.43 -46.53 6.27
CA LEU A 58 -9.59 -46.52 5.36
C LEU A 58 -10.69 -47.48 5.72
N GLU A 59 -10.37 -48.49 6.51
CA GLU A 59 -11.30 -49.52 6.96
C GLU A 59 -11.79 -49.26 8.39
N GLN A 60 -11.57 -48.04 8.88
CA GLN A 60 -12.04 -47.68 10.22
C GLN A 60 -13.57 -47.87 10.34
N GLN A 61 -14.00 -48.45 11.42
CA GLN A 61 -15.41 -48.68 11.75
C GLN A 61 -15.68 -48.21 13.17
N LEU A 62 -16.74 -47.47 13.37
CA LEU A 62 -17.26 -47.21 14.71
C LEU A 62 -17.96 -48.45 15.22
N ILE A 63 -17.42 -49.06 16.28
CA ILE A 63 -17.98 -50.26 16.89
C ILE A 63 -19.12 -49.90 17.84
N GLU A 64 -18.85 -48.92 18.72
CA GLU A 64 -19.79 -48.50 19.74
C GLU A 64 -19.68 -46.98 19.97
N ASN A 65 -20.85 -46.35 20.21
CA ASN A 65 -20.93 -45.02 20.79
C ASN A 65 -21.91 -45.07 21.96
N LYS A 66 -21.47 -44.62 23.13
CA LYS A 66 -22.32 -44.59 24.31
C LYS A 66 -22.01 -43.42 25.23
N LYS A 67 -23.00 -42.97 25.94
CA LYS A 67 -22.85 -42.05 27.05
C LYS A 67 -22.54 -42.89 28.30
N THR A 68 -21.28 -42.86 28.77
CA THR A 68 -20.82 -43.66 29.90
C THR A 68 -21.35 -43.12 31.24
N ASN A 69 -21.50 -41.81 31.35
CA ASN A 69 -22.13 -41.11 32.47
C ASN A 69 -22.65 -39.74 31.99
N ASP A 70 -23.19 -38.93 32.90
CA ASP A 70 -23.81 -37.65 32.53
C ASP A 70 -22.89 -36.69 31.81
N SER A 71 -21.57 -36.86 31.91
CA SER A 71 -20.57 -35.94 31.33
C SER A 71 -19.65 -36.56 30.31
N VAL A 72 -19.62 -37.91 30.13
CA VAL A 72 -18.62 -38.61 29.29
C VAL A 72 -19.29 -39.36 28.15
N PHE A 73 -18.90 -39.02 26.95
CA PHE A 73 -19.24 -39.72 25.71
C PHE A 73 -18.05 -40.58 25.26
N SER A 74 -18.26 -41.88 25.09
CA SER A 74 -17.23 -42.84 24.66
C SER A 74 -17.54 -43.34 23.25
N TYR A 75 -16.52 -43.31 22.40
CA TYR A 75 -16.55 -43.83 21.03
C TYR A 75 -15.46 -44.87 20.87
N GLN A 76 -15.84 -46.09 20.41
CA GLN A 76 -14.89 -47.16 20.18
C GLN A 76 -14.77 -47.45 18.69
N TYR A 77 -13.52 -47.38 18.17
CA TYR A 77 -13.22 -47.64 16.77
C TYR A 77 -12.39 -48.91 16.58
N ASN A 78 -12.72 -49.67 15.53
CA ASN A 78 -11.74 -50.56 14.91
C ASN A 78 -11.10 -49.80 13.76
N ILE A 79 -9.83 -49.45 13.89
CA ILE A 79 -9.16 -48.58 12.87
C ILE A 79 -8.66 -49.37 11.66
N GLY A 80 -8.61 -50.74 11.74
CA GLY A 80 -8.13 -51.55 10.64
C GLY A 80 -6.65 -51.37 10.29
N ALA A 81 -6.25 -51.86 9.13
CA ALA A 81 -4.88 -51.75 8.62
C ALA A 81 -4.60 -50.37 8.01
N LYS A 82 -3.41 -49.83 8.32
CA LYS A 82 -2.98 -48.56 7.79
C LYS A 82 -2.51 -48.66 6.33
N THR A 83 -3.05 -47.84 5.47
CA THR A 83 -2.54 -47.58 4.11
C THR A 83 -1.44 -46.54 4.21
N ASN A 84 -0.19 -46.92 3.90
CA ASN A 84 0.96 -46.03 4.07
C ASN A 84 1.20 -45.14 2.84
N PHE A 85 1.00 -45.68 1.62
CA PHE A 85 1.35 -45.01 0.39
C PHE A 85 0.20 -45.10 -0.62
N ILE A 86 0.20 -44.12 -1.54
CA ILE A 86 -0.60 -44.17 -2.75
C ILE A 86 0.32 -44.05 -3.97
N HIS A 87 0.08 -44.91 -4.96
CA HIS A 87 0.69 -44.85 -6.27
C HIS A 87 -0.31 -44.26 -7.23
N ILE A 88 -0.03 -43.05 -7.73
CA ILE A 88 -0.90 -42.33 -8.64
C ILE A 88 -0.32 -42.40 -10.05
N TYR A 89 -1.02 -43.09 -10.96
CA TYR A 89 -0.70 -43.05 -12.37
C TYR A 89 -1.20 -41.75 -12.99
N ILE A 90 -0.30 -41.01 -13.62
CA ILE A 90 -0.56 -39.65 -14.18
C ILE A 90 -0.76 -39.66 -15.71
N GLY A 91 -0.41 -40.76 -16.38
CA GLY A 91 -0.49 -40.90 -17.84
C GLY A 91 0.53 -40.02 -18.60
N ARG A 92 0.74 -40.37 -19.87
CA ARG A 92 1.75 -39.69 -20.73
C ARG A 92 1.33 -38.29 -21.22
N ASN A 93 0.03 -37.94 -21.12
CA ASN A 93 -0.51 -36.70 -21.67
C ASN A 93 -0.50 -35.52 -20.69
N LEU A 94 -0.16 -35.74 -19.45
CA LEU A 94 -0.10 -34.69 -18.43
C LEU A 94 1.35 -34.18 -18.34
N LYS A 95 1.59 -32.93 -18.71
CA LYS A 95 2.87 -32.23 -18.50
C LYS A 95 3.11 -31.94 -17.01
N VAL A 96 2.96 -32.95 -16.17
CA VAL A 96 3.13 -32.89 -14.70
C VAL A 96 4.63 -32.82 -14.34
N GLU A 97 5.51 -33.14 -15.28
CA GLU A 97 6.97 -33.08 -15.13
C GLU A 97 7.47 -31.72 -14.60
N ASN A 98 6.78 -30.64 -14.94
CA ASN A 98 7.13 -29.27 -14.51
C ASN A 98 6.58 -28.91 -13.11
N TRP A 99 5.90 -29.85 -12.41
CA TRP A 99 5.29 -29.52 -11.12
C TRP A 99 6.22 -29.73 -9.93
N ASN A 100 7.40 -30.34 -10.11
CA ASN A 100 8.50 -30.49 -9.13
C ASN A 100 8.11 -30.95 -7.71
N LEU A 101 7.04 -31.74 -7.56
CA LEU A 101 6.57 -32.17 -6.24
C LEU A 101 7.15 -33.50 -5.76
N HIS A 102 7.20 -34.48 -6.65
CA HIS A 102 7.68 -35.84 -6.35
C HIS A 102 8.35 -36.44 -7.56
N PRO A 103 9.36 -37.32 -7.38
CA PRO A 103 9.98 -38.02 -8.50
C PRO A 103 8.96 -38.85 -9.27
N ILE A 104 8.87 -38.65 -10.58
CA ILE A 104 8.03 -39.42 -11.50
C ILE A 104 8.83 -40.62 -11.96
N LYS A 105 8.30 -41.83 -11.75
CA LYS A 105 8.85 -43.08 -12.30
C LYS A 105 7.76 -43.83 -13.05
N ASN A 106 8.01 -44.19 -14.31
CA ASN A 106 7.06 -44.95 -15.15
C ASN A 106 5.65 -44.31 -15.18
N ASP A 107 5.57 -42.99 -15.48
CA ASP A 107 4.31 -42.23 -15.53
C ASP A 107 3.49 -42.30 -14.21
N SER A 108 4.15 -42.56 -13.08
CA SER A 108 3.53 -42.70 -11.77
C SER A 108 4.26 -41.91 -10.70
N ILE A 109 3.49 -41.44 -9.73
CA ILE A 109 3.98 -40.78 -8.53
C ILE A 109 3.64 -41.62 -7.31
N LYS A 110 4.65 -41.87 -6.46
CA LYS A 110 4.46 -42.50 -5.14
C LYS A 110 4.55 -41.46 -4.07
N LEU A 111 3.53 -41.33 -3.23
CA LEU A 111 3.50 -40.40 -2.10
C LEU A 111 2.86 -41.04 -0.87
N PRO A 112 3.14 -40.53 0.35
CA PRO A 112 2.42 -40.92 1.55
C PRO A 112 0.91 -40.69 1.34
N PHE A 113 0.09 -41.63 1.83
CA PHE A 113 -1.36 -41.55 1.60
C PHE A 113 -1.96 -40.23 2.11
N GLY A 114 -1.53 -39.73 3.28
CA GLY A 114 -1.98 -38.47 3.86
C GLY A 114 -1.68 -37.21 3.02
N GLU A 115 -0.77 -37.31 2.05
CA GLU A 115 -0.41 -36.18 1.14
C GLU A 115 -1.24 -36.16 -0.16
N SER A 116 -2.08 -37.18 -0.38
CA SER A 116 -2.86 -37.31 -1.62
C SER A 116 -3.81 -36.14 -1.87
N GLU A 117 -4.48 -35.65 -0.82
CA GLU A 117 -5.37 -34.47 -0.93
C GLU A 117 -4.58 -33.18 -1.21
N ALA A 118 -3.44 -33.00 -0.56
CA ALA A 118 -2.55 -31.86 -0.80
C ALA A 118 -2.01 -31.87 -2.24
N PHE A 119 -1.65 -33.06 -2.75
CA PHE A 119 -1.24 -33.24 -4.14
C PHE A 119 -2.34 -32.85 -5.13
N LEU A 120 -3.58 -33.29 -4.93
CA LEU A 120 -4.70 -32.92 -5.80
C LEU A 120 -5.00 -31.43 -5.76
N LYS A 121 -4.99 -30.82 -4.58
CA LYS A 121 -5.16 -29.37 -4.41
C LYS A 121 -4.05 -28.60 -5.14
N TYR A 122 -2.82 -29.05 -5.04
CA TYR A 122 -1.71 -28.43 -5.74
C TYR A 122 -1.83 -28.58 -7.26
N ALA A 123 -2.24 -29.75 -7.75
CA ALA A 123 -2.49 -29.98 -9.17
C ALA A 123 -3.54 -29.01 -9.73
N ILE A 124 -4.66 -28.83 -9.02
CA ILE A 124 -5.72 -27.87 -9.39
C ILE A 124 -5.16 -26.44 -9.38
N LYS A 125 -4.41 -26.06 -8.34
CA LYS A 125 -3.82 -24.71 -8.23
C LYS A 125 -2.85 -24.41 -9.37
N LYS A 126 -2.05 -25.38 -9.79
CA LYS A 126 -1.15 -25.23 -10.95
C LYS A 126 -1.91 -25.05 -12.27
N LEU A 127 -2.94 -25.86 -12.49
CA LEU A 127 -3.79 -25.74 -13.68
C LEU A 127 -4.55 -24.40 -13.70
N GLU A 128 -5.05 -23.95 -12.56
CA GLU A 128 -5.69 -22.65 -12.40
C GLU A 128 -4.72 -21.52 -12.73
N ALA A 129 -3.49 -21.57 -12.20
CA ALA A 129 -2.44 -20.57 -12.50
C ALA A 129 -2.12 -20.48 -14.01
N GLU A 130 -2.22 -21.60 -14.72
CA GLU A 130 -2.05 -21.66 -16.18
C GLU A 130 -3.29 -21.20 -16.97
N GLY A 131 -4.40 -20.92 -16.31
CA GLY A 131 -5.66 -20.43 -16.90
C GLY A 131 -6.74 -21.47 -17.12
N PHE A 132 -6.57 -22.69 -16.61
CA PHE A 132 -7.62 -23.72 -16.63
C PHE A 132 -8.55 -23.56 -15.41
N ALA A 133 -9.32 -22.47 -15.37
CA ALA A 133 -10.12 -22.06 -14.22
C ALA A 133 -11.21 -23.06 -13.80
N MET A 134 -11.61 -23.96 -14.70
CA MET A 134 -12.64 -24.99 -14.46
C MET A 134 -12.04 -26.40 -14.32
N ALA A 135 -10.72 -26.51 -14.14
CA ALA A 135 -10.04 -27.80 -14.02
C ALA A 135 -10.53 -28.56 -12.77
N LYS A 136 -10.71 -29.86 -12.95
CA LYS A 136 -11.01 -30.81 -11.86
C LYS A 136 -9.98 -31.92 -11.90
N ALA A 137 -9.47 -32.29 -10.74
CA ALA A 137 -8.58 -33.42 -10.56
C ALA A 137 -9.27 -34.47 -9.66
N GLN A 138 -9.31 -35.71 -10.10
CA GLN A 138 -9.95 -36.81 -9.39
C GLN A 138 -9.08 -38.05 -9.49
N LEU A 139 -9.06 -38.84 -8.43
CA LEU A 139 -8.51 -40.18 -8.44
C LEU A 139 -9.63 -41.19 -8.84
N LYS A 140 -9.37 -41.98 -9.88
CA LYS A 140 -10.29 -43.01 -10.34
C LYS A 140 -9.58 -44.37 -10.36
N ASN A 141 -10.34 -45.45 -10.60
CA ASN A 141 -9.82 -46.81 -10.69
C ASN A 141 -9.00 -47.19 -9.44
N ILE A 142 -9.49 -46.78 -8.27
CA ILE A 142 -8.82 -47.00 -6.99
C ILE A 142 -8.78 -48.51 -6.70
N LYS A 143 -7.55 -49.07 -6.58
CA LYS A 143 -7.32 -50.45 -6.22
C LYS A 143 -6.51 -50.52 -4.94
N LYS A 144 -7.00 -51.29 -3.96
CA LYS A 144 -6.32 -51.51 -2.68
C LYS A 144 -5.38 -52.71 -2.81
N HIS A 145 -4.19 -52.54 -2.29
CA HIS A 145 -3.19 -53.58 -2.05
C HIS A 145 -2.89 -53.62 -0.54
N ASN A 146 -2.17 -54.59 -0.04
CA ASN A 146 -1.99 -54.80 1.42
C ASN A 146 -1.63 -53.50 2.19
N HIS A 147 -0.65 -52.71 1.73
CA HIS A 147 -0.17 -51.52 2.44
C HIS A 147 -0.17 -50.25 1.57
N TYR A 148 -0.68 -50.31 0.37
CA TYR A 148 -0.76 -49.18 -0.53
C TYR A 148 -2.02 -49.22 -1.39
N ILE A 149 -2.33 -48.07 -1.97
CA ILE A 149 -3.40 -47.93 -2.95
C ILE A 149 -2.76 -47.51 -4.29
N SER A 150 -3.30 -48.03 -5.41
CA SER A 150 -3.05 -47.49 -6.75
C SER A 150 -4.31 -46.80 -7.25
N ALA A 151 -4.11 -45.67 -7.96
CA ALA A 151 -5.20 -44.91 -8.56
C ALA A 151 -4.73 -44.18 -9.82
N ASP A 152 -5.66 -43.88 -10.70
CA ASP A 152 -5.40 -43.07 -11.90
C ASP A 152 -5.79 -41.60 -11.63
N LEU A 153 -4.89 -40.67 -11.92
CA LEU A 153 -5.19 -39.25 -11.90
C LEU A 153 -5.94 -38.85 -13.19
N ILE A 154 -7.19 -38.51 -13.04
CA ILE A 154 -8.00 -37.97 -14.13
C ILE A 154 -8.12 -36.47 -13.97
N ILE A 155 -7.56 -35.72 -14.91
CA ILE A 155 -7.75 -34.27 -15.00
C ILE A 155 -8.74 -33.98 -16.13
N THR A 156 -9.82 -33.33 -15.77
CA THR A 156 -10.76 -32.75 -16.72
C THR A 156 -10.59 -31.27 -16.71
N SER A 157 -10.23 -30.67 -17.84
CA SER A 157 -10.08 -29.24 -17.98
C SER A 157 -10.81 -28.75 -19.22
N ASP A 158 -11.36 -27.54 -19.11
CA ASP A 158 -11.88 -26.79 -20.25
C ASP A 158 -10.69 -26.06 -20.93
N LYS A 159 -10.97 -25.19 -21.89
CA LYS A 159 -9.96 -24.37 -22.54
C LYS A 159 -9.28 -23.38 -21.58
N LYS A 160 -8.03 -23.01 -21.89
CA LYS A 160 -7.36 -21.90 -21.21
C LYS A 160 -8.16 -20.63 -21.34
N ARG A 161 -8.40 -19.97 -20.24
CA ARG A 161 -9.18 -18.74 -20.17
C ARG A 161 -8.28 -17.53 -20.07
N GLN A 162 -8.68 -16.47 -20.74
CA GLN A 162 -8.07 -15.15 -20.66
C GLN A 162 -9.13 -14.14 -20.17
N LEU A 163 -8.68 -13.07 -19.52
CA LEU A 163 -9.54 -11.96 -19.17
C LEU A 163 -9.87 -11.16 -20.44
N ASN A 164 -11.15 -11.20 -20.85
CA ASN A 164 -11.57 -10.59 -22.10
C ASN A 164 -12.17 -9.20 -21.88
N ASP A 165 -12.91 -9.01 -20.79
CA ASP A 165 -13.54 -7.72 -20.50
C ASP A 165 -13.69 -7.47 -18.99
N ILE A 166 -13.69 -6.18 -18.63
CA ILE A 166 -13.96 -5.68 -17.28
C ILE A 166 -15.18 -4.77 -17.38
N VAL A 167 -16.22 -5.10 -16.63
CA VAL A 167 -17.47 -4.35 -16.54
C VAL A 167 -17.51 -3.65 -15.18
N ILE A 168 -17.71 -2.34 -15.20
CA ILE A 168 -17.80 -1.53 -13.98
C ILE A 168 -19.28 -1.25 -13.70
N ASN A 169 -19.72 -1.61 -12.50
CA ASN A 169 -21.08 -1.42 -12.01
C ASN A 169 -21.11 -0.49 -10.79
N GLY A 170 -22.19 0.23 -10.60
CA GLY A 170 -22.47 1.07 -9.41
C GLY A 170 -21.87 2.47 -9.45
N TYR A 171 -20.97 2.77 -10.39
CA TYR A 171 -20.41 4.12 -10.57
C TYR A 171 -20.50 4.57 -12.04
N ASP A 172 -21.64 5.11 -12.43
CA ASP A 172 -21.94 5.49 -13.82
C ASP A 172 -20.98 6.54 -14.39
N LYS A 173 -20.50 7.46 -13.53
CA LYS A 173 -19.56 8.52 -13.91
C LYS A 173 -18.10 8.11 -13.72
N PHE A 174 -17.79 6.80 -13.70
CA PHE A 174 -16.40 6.35 -13.62
C PHE A 174 -15.61 6.82 -14.85
N PRO A 175 -14.39 7.39 -14.66
CA PRO A 175 -13.63 8.00 -15.75
C PRO A 175 -13.31 7.02 -16.88
N GLU A 176 -13.73 7.34 -18.10
CA GLU A 176 -13.54 6.49 -19.29
C GLU A 176 -12.05 6.26 -19.62
N GLY A 177 -11.18 7.23 -19.33
CA GLY A 177 -9.72 7.09 -19.45
C GLY A 177 -9.19 5.95 -18.59
N HIS A 178 -9.59 5.92 -17.31
CA HIS A 178 -9.22 4.88 -16.35
C HIS A 178 -9.77 3.51 -16.77
N LYS A 179 -11.04 3.45 -17.15
CA LYS A 179 -11.67 2.21 -17.64
C LYS A 179 -10.95 1.62 -18.83
N LYS A 180 -10.63 2.44 -19.85
CA LYS A 180 -9.91 1.98 -21.05
C LYS A 180 -8.50 1.50 -20.73
N ASN A 181 -7.77 2.21 -19.87
CA ASN A 181 -6.42 1.83 -19.49
C ASN A 181 -6.40 0.62 -18.53
N LEU A 182 -7.36 0.48 -17.64
CA LEU A 182 -7.54 -0.73 -16.85
C LEU A 182 -7.76 -1.96 -17.77
N LYS A 183 -8.66 -1.85 -18.75
CA LYS A 183 -8.85 -2.89 -19.77
C LYS A 183 -7.55 -3.17 -20.53
N ARG A 184 -6.76 -2.15 -20.92
CA ARG A 184 -5.46 -2.31 -21.60
C ARG A 184 -4.49 -3.15 -20.77
N LEU A 185 -4.44 -2.95 -19.47
CA LEU A 185 -3.51 -3.65 -18.56
C LEU A 185 -3.86 -5.12 -18.35
N PHE A 186 -5.14 -5.48 -18.42
CA PHE A 186 -5.63 -6.82 -18.07
C PHE A 186 -6.14 -7.64 -19.27
N LYS A 187 -6.53 -7.01 -20.37
CA LYS A 187 -7.01 -7.70 -21.57
C LYS A 187 -5.98 -8.70 -22.08
N LYS A 188 -6.42 -9.91 -22.38
CA LYS A 188 -5.59 -11.07 -22.83
C LYS A 188 -4.63 -11.63 -21.77
N ARG A 189 -4.62 -11.14 -20.53
CA ARG A 189 -3.91 -11.85 -19.46
C ARG A 189 -4.60 -13.18 -19.20
N THR A 190 -3.81 -14.16 -18.77
CA THR A 190 -4.35 -15.43 -18.26
C THR A 190 -5.35 -15.14 -17.17
N PHE A 191 -6.54 -15.75 -17.27
CA PHE A 191 -7.51 -15.66 -16.18
C PHE A 191 -7.11 -16.67 -15.10
N ASN A 192 -6.69 -16.16 -13.96
CA ASN A 192 -6.37 -16.91 -12.76
C ASN A 192 -6.61 -16.04 -11.52
N GLN A 193 -6.58 -16.65 -10.35
CA GLN A 193 -6.82 -15.96 -9.07
C GLN A 193 -5.80 -14.83 -8.83
N GLU A 194 -4.54 -15.03 -9.18
CA GLU A 194 -3.49 -14.02 -9.02
C GLU A 194 -3.79 -12.73 -9.82
N ASN A 195 -4.19 -12.87 -11.11
CA ASN A 195 -4.54 -11.73 -11.96
C ASN A 195 -5.87 -11.08 -11.51
N LEU A 196 -6.80 -11.85 -10.95
CA LEU A 196 -8.05 -11.32 -10.38
C LEU A 196 -7.77 -10.49 -9.12
N GLU A 197 -6.94 -11.00 -8.21
CA GLU A 197 -6.50 -10.25 -7.03
C GLU A 197 -5.70 -9.01 -7.41
N LYS A 198 -4.85 -9.11 -8.43
CA LYS A 198 -4.11 -7.95 -8.95
C LYS A 198 -5.07 -6.89 -9.48
N LEU A 199 -6.09 -7.27 -10.25
CA LEU A 199 -7.13 -6.35 -10.71
C LEU A 199 -7.83 -5.66 -9.54
N TYR A 200 -8.23 -6.42 -8.52
CA TYR A 200 -8.85 -5.90 -7.31
C TYR A 200 -7.94 -4.89 -6.61
N LYS A 201 -6.67 -5.22 -6.40
CA LYS A 201 -5.66 -4.35 -5.78
C LYS A 201 -5.34 -3.10 -6.63
N ASP A 202 -5.27 -3.24 -7.96
CA ASP A 202 -5.00 -2.10 -8.85
C ASP A 202 -6.17 -1.10 -8.84
N ILE A 203 -7.42 -1.57 -8.71
CA ILE A 203 -8.60 -0.70 -8.56
C ILE A 203 -8.59 0.02 -7.21
N ALA A 204 -8.18 -0.63 -6.13
CA ALA A 204 -8.06 -0.02 -4.81
C ALA A 204 -7.04 1.14 -4.76
N GLN A 205 -6.14 1.24 -5.77
CA GLN A 205 -5.23 2.37 -5.88
C GLN A 205 -5.90 3.67 -6.37
N PHE A 206 -7.11 3.59 -6.95
CA PHE A 206 -7.87 4.77 -7.35
C PHE A 206 -8.51 5.41 -6.12
N GLN A 207 -7.95 6.46 -5.58
CA GLN A 207 -8.41 7.10 -4.35
C GLN A 207 -9.87 7.61 -4.40
N PHE A 208 -10.40 7.85 -5.60
CA PHE A 208 -11.77 8.37 -5.81
C PHE A 208 -12.85 7.28 -5.91
N VAL A 209 -12.49 6.00 -5.69
CA VAL A 209 -13.45 4.89 -5.68
C VAL A 209 -13.32 4.04 -4.43
N LYS A 210 -14.41 3.37 -4.08
CA LYS A 210 -14.46 2.31 -3.08
C LYS A 210 -15.07 1.08 -3.72
N GLN A 211 -14.46 -0.08 -3.53
CA GLN A 211 -15.00 -1.36 -3.95
C GLN A 211 -16.02 -1.84 -2.92
N THR A 212 -17.25 -2.14 -3.37
CA THR A 212 -18.34 -2.56 -2.49
C THR A 212 -18.37 -4.06 -2.24
N LYS A 213 -17.81 -4.85 -3.16
CA LYS A 213 -17.62 -6.29 -3.03
C LYS A 213 -16.48 -6.79 -3.92
N TYR A 214 -16.03 -8.01 -3.66
CA TYR A 214 -15.04 -8.69 -4.48
C TYR A 214 -15.58 -8.91 -5.90
N PRO A 215 -14.74 -8.88 -6.96
CA PRO A 215 -15.18 -9.04 -8.35
C PRO A 215 -15.90 -10.34 -8.61
N GLU A 216 -16.98 -10.30 -9.38
CA GLU A 216 -17.71 -11.46 -9.86
C GLU A 216 -17.27 -11.84 -11.28
N ILE A 217 -17.37 -13.12 -11.60
CA ILE A 217 -16.87 -13.67 -12.84
C ILE A 217 -18.01 -14.30 -13.63
N LEU A 218 -18.10 -13.97 -14.91
CA LEU A 218 -18.99 -14.64 -15.86
C LEU A 218 -18.14 -15.36 -16.92
N PHE A 219 -18.23 -16.69 -16.90
CA PHE A 219 -17.71 -17.52 -17.96
C PHE A 219 -18.78 -17.74 -19.03
N THR A 220 -18.54 -17.27 -20.24
CA THR A 220 -19.32 -17.64 -21.42
C THR A 220 -18.57 -18.69 -22.22
N LYS A 221 -19.19 -19.21 -23.31
CA LYS A 221 -18.54 -20.19 -24.19
C LYS A 221 -17.13 -19.72 -24.64
N ASP A 222 -16.99 -18.43 -24.99
CA ASP A 222 -15.77 -17.92 -25.64
C ASP A 222 -15.12 -16.75 -24.92
N SER A 223 -15.66 -16.28 -23.80
CA SER A 223 -15.11 -15.14 -23.07
C SER A 223 -15.22 -15.28 -21.56
N THR A 224 -14.33 -14.57 -20.86
CA THR A 224 -14.37 -14.37 -19.41
C THR A 224 -14.55 -12.89 -19.16
N LYS A 225 -15.65 -12.52 -18.50
CA LYS A 225 -15.94 -11.14 -18.08
C LYS A 225 -15.82 -11.04 -16.57
N VAL A 226 -15.15 -10.00 -16.10
CA VAL A 226 -15.05 -9.68 -14.68
C VAL A 226 -15.88 -8.45 -14.38
N PHE A 227 -16.80 -8.57 -13.45
CA PHE A 227 -17.67 -7.49 -12.97
C PHE A 227 -17.06 -6.92 -11.69
N VAL A 228 -16.73 -5.65 -11.69
CA VAL A 228 -16.28 -4.91 -10.52
C VAL A 228 -17.37 -3.95 -10.07
N TYR A 229 -17.54 -3.80 -8.77
CA TYR A 229 -18.63 -3.04 -8.17
C TYR A 229 -18.02 -1.87 -7.39
N LEU A 230 -18.22 -0.66 -7.88
CA LEU A 230 -17.60 0.55 -7.40
C LEU A 230 -18.63 1.58 -6.97
N GLU A 231 -18.29 2.35 -5.95
CA GLU A 231 -18.95 3.59 -5.59
C GLU A 231 -17.95 4.74 -5.54
N LYS A 232 -18.42 5.99 -5.67
CA LYS A 232 -17.57 7.17 -5.52
C LYS A 232 -17.11 7.28 -4.05
N ALA A 233 -15.80 7.40 -3.83
CA ALA A 233 -15.23 7.63 -2.51
C ALA A 233 -15.06 9.14 -2.24
N LYS A 234 -15.07 9.51 -0.97
CA LYS A 234 -14.66 10.83 -0.50
C LYS A 234 -13.14 10.93 -0.65
N SER A 235 -12.67 11.67 -1.63
CA SER A 235 -11.25 11.78 -1.99
C SER A 235 -10.74 13.20 -2.05
N ASN A 236 -11.65 14.17 -1.94
CA ASN A 236 -11.28 15.57 -1.81
C ASN A 236 -10.79 15.85 -0.39
N SER A 237 -9.85 16.74 -0.25
CA SER A 237 -9.38 17.17 1.07
C SER A 237 -9.18 18.66 1.14
N PHE A 238 -9.46 19.21 2.31
CA PHE A 238 -9.24 20.59 2.65
C PHE A 238 -8.59 20.67 4.04
N ASP A 239 -7.56 21.49 4.14
CA ASP A 239 -6.94 21.86 5.42
C ASP A 239 -6.60 23.34 5.35
N GLY A 240 -6.79 24.09 6.43
CA GLY A 240 -6.41 25.48 6.46
C GLY A 240 -7.15 26.34 7.47
N PHE A 241 -6.57 27.50 7.67
CA PHE A 241 -7.18 28.62 8.37
C PHE A 241 -6.69 29.94 7.77
N ILE A 242 -7.49 30.98 7.87
CA ILE A 242 -7.15 32.33 7.45
C ILE A 242 -7.41 33.28 8.60
N GLY A 243 -6.37 33.98 9.04
CA GLY A 243 -6.44 35.10 9.95
C GLY A 243 -6.15 36.41 9.24
N PHE A 244 -6.50 37.52 9.85
CA PHE A 244 -6.13 38.85 9.32
C PHE A 244 -5.75 39.76 10.49
N THR A 245 -4.84 40.69 10.20
CA THR A 245 -4.40 41.76 11.10
C THR A 245 -4.12 43.02 10.26
N ASN A 246 -3.91 44.13 10.91
CA ASN A 246 -3.45 45.36 10.23
C ASN A 246 -1.95 45.54 10.47
N ASP A 247 -1.24 46.04 9.46
CA ASP A 247 0.12 46.52 9.63
C ASP A 247 0.15 47.93 10.29
N GLU A 248 1.33 48.45 10.53
CA GLU A 248 1.56 49.76 11.12
C GLU A 248 0.89 50.88 10.30
N ASN A 249 0.70 50.68 9.00
CA ASN A 249 0.05 51.62 8.08
C ASN A 249 -1.47 51.34 7.97
N LYS A 250 -2.07 50.55 8.84
CA LYS A 250 -3.49 50.13 8.84
C LYS A 250 -3.89 49.37 7.58
N LYS A 251 -2.92 48.78 6.85
CA LYS A 251 -3.18 47.94 5.71
C LYS A 251 -3.50 46.50 6.19
N LEU A 252 -4.54 45.93 5.63
CA LEU A 252 -4.95 44.57 5.94
C LEU A 252 -3.90 43.52 5.48
N ILE A 253 -3.44 42.71 6.40
CA ILE A 253 -2.50 41.60 6.14
C ILE A 253 -3.22 40.28 6.47
N PHE A 254 -3.14 39.35 5.52
CA PHE A 254 -3.62 37.98 5.70
C PHE A 254 -2.48 37.09 6.16
N ASN A 255 -2.75 36.27 7.17
CA ASN A 255 -1.88 35.18 7.64
C ASN A 255 -2.66 33.86 7.71
N GLY A 256 -1.97 32.74 7.59
CA GLY A 256 -2.58 31.43 7.59
C GLY A 256 -2.18 30.57 6.39
N TYR A 257 -2.91 29.51 6.18
CA TYR A 257 -2.70 28.64 5.04
C TYR A 257 -4.01 28.02 4.57
N LEU A 258 -4.00 27.53 3.33
CA LEU A 258 -5.05 26.76 2.68
C LEU A 258 -4.40 25.68 1.83
N ASP A 259 -4.80 24.43 2.06
CA ASP A 259 -4.41 23.25 1.30
C ASP A 259 -5.66 22.52 0.80
N LEU A 260 -5.96 22.64 -0.48
CA LEU A 260 -7.10 22.03 -1.14
C LEU A 260 -6.63 21.02 -2.18
N THR A 261 -7.12 19.81 -2.09
CA THR A 261 -6.94 18.78 -3.12
C THR A 261 -8.30 18.26 -3.57
N LEU A 262 -8.55 18.30 -4.87
CA LEU A 262 -9.74 17.76 -5.51
C LEU A 262 -9.33 16.59 -6.42
N ASN A 263 -9.92 15.42 -6.21
CA ASN A 263 -9.70 14.23 -7.01
C ASN A 263 -10.98 13.85 -7.74
N ASN A 264 -10.88 13.72 -9.06
CA ASN A 264 -11.99 13.31 -9.91
C ASN A 264 -13.25 14.19 -9.76
N ALA A 265 -13.07 15.49 -9.57
CA ALA A 265 -14.18 16.45 -9.45
C ALA A 265 -14.95 16.59 -10.78
N MET A 266 -14.24 16.54 -11.92
CA MET A 266 -14.80 16.62 -13.27
C MET A 266 -15.08 15.23 -13.90
N ASN A 267 -14.97 14.14 -13.14
CA ASN A 267 -15.15 12.75 -13.59
C ASN A 267 -14.21 12.32 -14.75
N SER A 268 -13.03 12.91 -14.84
CA SER A 268 -11.96 12.51 -15.77
C SER A 268 -10.77 11.82 -15.06
N GLY A 269 -10.85 11.68 -13.72
CA GLY A 269 -9.80 11.10 -12.89
C GLY A 269 -8.66 12.06 -12.61
N GLU A 270 -8.88 13.34 -12.85
CA GLU A 270 -7.93 14.43 -12.63
C GLU A 270 -7.69 14.68 -11.14
N LYS A 271 -6.52 15.26 -10.85
CA LYS A 271 -6.17 15.80 -9.53
C LYS A 271 -5.85 17.27 -9.67
N LEU A 272 -6.60 18.10 -8.93
CA LEU A 272 -6.35 19.52 -8.80
C LEU A 272 -5.85 19.80 -7.39
N ALA A 273 -4.79 20.58 -7.25
CA ALA A 273 -4.22 20.96 -5.97
C ALA A 273 -4.01 22.47 -5.92
N LEU A 274 -4.37 23.08 -4.80
CA LEU A 274 -4.12 24.47 -4.50
C LEU A 274 -3.57 24.58 -3.09
N TYR A 275 -2.41 25.18 -2.96
CA TYR A 275 -1.80 25.51 -1.68
C TYR A 275 -1.48 26.99 -1.62
N TRP A 276 -1.93 27.64 -0.57
CA TRP A 276 -1.59 29.02 -0.25
C TRP A 276 -1.14 29.09 1.21
N LYS A 277 -0.08 29.86 1.47
CA LYS A 277 0.36 30.17 2.83
C LYS A 277 0.91 31.59 2.89
N SER A 278 0.64 32.28 3.99
CA SER A 278 1.17 33.59 4.30
C SER A 278 1.51 33.66 5.78
N ASN A 279 2.73 34.06 6.09
CA ASN A 279 3.18 34.38 7.44
C ASN A 279 3.13 35.90 7.69
N GLY A 280 2.13 36.57 7.09
CA GLY A 280 2.00 38.03 7.18
C GLY A 280 2.93 38.75 6.23
N MET A 281 3.93 39.48 6.73
CA MET A 281 4.89 40.25 5.95
C MET A 281 6.06 39.44 5.41
N ASP A 282 6.43 38.32 6.10
CA ASP A 282 7.70 37.63 5.88
C ASP A 282 7.71 36.80 4.60
N GLN A 283 6.83 35.81 4.54
CA GLN A 283 6.82 34.83 3.44
C GLN A 283 5.42 34.60 2.92
N LYS A 284 5.33 34.47 1.61
CA LYS A 284 4.09 34.02 0.94
C LYS A 284 4.41 32.94 -0.08
N THR A 285 3.61 31.87 -0.03
CA THR A 285 3.69 30.76 -0.98
C THR A 285 2.34 30.55 -1.63
N PHE A 286 2.31 30.39 -2.94
CA PHE A 286 1.14 30.02 -3.71
C PHE A 286 1.51 28.94 -4.71
N ARG A 287 0.84 27.80 -4.66
CA ARG A 287 1.05 26.66 -5.56
C ARG A 287 -0.27 26.21 -6.14
N VAL A 288 -0.32 26.05 -7.44
CA VAL A 288 -1.45 25.43 -8.15
C VAL A 288 -0.90 24.31 -9.02
N GLY A 289 -1.57 23.17 -9.00
CA GLY A 289 -1.23 22.04 -9.82
C GLY A 289 -2.47 21.37 -10.40
N ALA A 290 -2.35 20.92 -11.63
CA ALA A 290 -3.34 20.06 -12.29
C ALA A 290 -2.65 18.85 -12.88
N GLU A 291 -3.15 17.66 -12.56
CA GLU A 291 -2.73 16.40 -13.16
C GLU A 291 -3.94 15.79 -13.85
N ILE A 292 -3.79 15.49 -15.13
CA ILE A 292 -4.83 14.92 -15.98
C ILE A 292 -4.28 13.57 -16.48
N PRO A 293 -4.68 12.45 -15.86
CA PRO A 293 -4.27 11.13 -16.33
C PRO A 293 -5.03 10.74 -17.60
N TYR A 294 -4.42 9.90 -18.42
CA TYR A 294 -5.07 9.24 -19.55
C TYR A 294 -5.69 10.18 -20.58
N VAL A 295 -4.98 11.27 -20.93
CA VAL A 295 -5.40 12.24 -21.95
C VAL A 295 -5.79 11.50 -23.24
N PHE A 296 -6.93 11.87 -23.82
CA PHE A 296 -7.56 11.16 -24.96
C PHE A 296 -7.77 9.66 -24.75
N LYS A 297 -7.95 9.23 -23.49
CA LYS A 297 -8.07 7.81 -23.09
C LYS A 297 -6.83 6.98 -23.46
N SER A 298 -5.69 7.63 -23.70
CA SER A 298 -4.39 7.00 -23.96
C SER A 298 -3.65 6.71 -22.64
N PRO A 299 -2.51 6.00 -22.63
CA PRO A 299 -1.67 5.88 -21.44
C PRO A 299 -0.84 7.13 -21.13
N ILE A 300 -1.11 8.24 -21.79
CA ILE A 300 -0.42 9.50 -21.57
C ILE A 300 -1.19 10.37 -20.60
N GLY A 301 -0.50 10.97 -19.62
CA GLY A 301 -1.03 12.01 -18.76
C GLY A 301 -0.30 13.33 -18.93
N MET A 302 -0.88 14.38 -18.41
CA MET A 302 -0.31 15.73 -18.42
C MET A 302 -0.34 16.31 -17.00
N LYS A 303 0.73 17.00 -16.65
CA LYS A 303 0.87 17.74 -15.39
C LYS A 303 1.24 19.18 -15.68
N VAL A 304 0.54 20.12 -15.02
CA VAL A 304 0.84 21.55 -15.10
C VAL A 304 0.98 22.07 -13.67
N GLN A 305 2.00 22.88 -13.42
CA GLN A 305 2.27 23.41 -12.09
C GLN A 305 2.67 24.89 -12.18
N LEU A 306 2.16 25.68 -11.24
CA LEU A 306 2.59 27.03 -10.97
C LEU A 306 2.96 27.12 -9.49
N ASN A 307 4.14 27.66 -9.19
CA ASN A 307 4.61 27.90 -7.84
C ASN A 307 5.13 29.33 -7.73
N ILE A 308 4.56 30.11 -6.83
CA ILE A 308 5.00 31.48 -6.54
C ILE A 308 5.47 31.50 -5.09
N PHE A 309 6.70 31.92 -4.88
CA PHE A 309 7.29 32.14 -3.57
C PHE A 309 7.79 33.55 -3.45
N LYS A 310 7.35 34.26 -2.42
CA LYS A 310 7.81 35.62 -2.10
C LYS A 310 8.48 35.57 -0.72
N GLN A 311 9.72 36.07 -0.67
CA GLN A 311 10.47 36.26 0.56
C GLN A 311 10.42 37.75 0.94
N ASP A 312 9.64 38.09 1.97
CA ASP A 312 9.47 39.45 2.48
C ASP A 312 9.44 40.52 1.38
N SER A 313 10.22 41.56 1.53
CA SER A 313 10.43 42.61 0.52
C SER A 313 11.70 42.41 -0.32
N THR A 314 12.35 41.22 -0.27
CA THR A 314 13.63 41.00 -0.97
C THR A 314 13.43 40.48 -2.38
N PHE A 315 12.77 39.30 -2.56
CA PHE A 315 12.57 38.76 -3.88
C PHE A 315 11.27 37.93 -4.01
N GLN A 316 10.90 37.71 -5.26
CA GLN A 316 9.80 36.81 -5.61
C GLN A 316 10.24 35.86 -6.73
N ASN A 317 9.98 34.56 -6.53
CA ASN A 317 10.18 33.53 -7.54
C ASN A 317 8.84 33.07 -8.09
N THR A 318 8.75 32.93 -9.41
CA THR A 318 7.61 32.35 -10.12
C THR A 318 8.12 31.20 -10.96
N GLN A 319 7.70 29.96 -10.63
CA GLN A 319 8.09 28.77 -11.35
C GLN A 319 6.88 28.15 -12.01
N THR A 320 7.03 27.80 -13.29
CA THR A 320 6.03 27.06 -14.07
C THR A 320 6.64 25.76 -14.57
N ALA A 321 5.83 24.72 -14.65
CA ALA A 321 6.24 23.45 -15.24
C ALA A 321 5.09 22.82 -16.01
N ILE A 322 5.42 22.15 -17.11
CA ILE A 322 4.53 21.30 -17.88
C ILE A 322 5.23 19.98 -18.15
N ASP A 323 4.58 18.89 -17.81
CA ASP A 323 5.13 17.54 -17.92
C ASP A 323 4.12 16.63 -18.65
N PHE A 324 4.61 15.81 -19.58
CA PHE A 324 3.85 14.75 -20.24
C PHE A 324 4.39 13.42 -19.79
N GLY A 325 3.52 12.55 -19.27
CA GLY A 325 3.91 11.31 -18.64
C GLY A 325 3.30 10.09 -19.29
N TYR A 326 4.07 9.01 -19.34
CA TYR A 326 3.57 7.68 -19.67
C TYR A 326 3.21 6.91 -18.40
N TYR A 327 1.99 6.41 -18.33
CA TYR A 327 1.46 5.61 -17.24
C TYR A 327 1.64 4.12 -17.55
N PHE A 328 2.69 3.50 -16.99
CA PHE A 328 2.88 2.05 -17.05
C PHE A 328 1.67 1.34 -16.41
N ASN A 329 1.27 1.85 -15.26
CA ASN A 329 0.01 1.62 -14.57
C ASN A 329 -0.37 2.90 -13.79
N TYR A 330 -1.44 2.88 -13.02
CA TYR A 330 -1.88 4.07 -12.28
C TYR A 330 -0.83 4.56 -11.27
N ASN A 331 -0.06 3.65 -10.68
CA ASN A 331 0.90 3.95 -9.62
C ASN A 331 2.29 4.30 -10.12
N THR A 332 2.65 3.87 -11.33
CA THR A 332 4.02 3.99 -11.87
C THR A 332 4.01 4.81 -13.14
N ARG A 333 4.68 5.94 -13.11
CA ARG A 333 4.64 6.95 -14.17
C ARG A 333 6.02 7.51 -14.44
N LEU A 334 6.29 7.83 -15.70
CA LEU A 334 7.50 8.54 -16.11
C LEU A 334 7.09 9.76 -16.93
N TYR A 335 7.50 10.91 -16.48
CA TYR A 335 7.23 12.20 -17.14
C TYR A 335 8.49 12.76 -17.78
N LEU A 336 8.30 13.40 -18.92
CA LEU A 336 9.27 14.32 -19.54
C LEU A 336 8.62 15.69 -19.61
N GLY A 337 9.36 16.72 -19.26
CA GLY A 337 8.77 18.04 -19.14
C GLY A 337 9.73 19.20 -19.32
N TYR A 338 9.15 20.38 -19.21
CA TYR A 338 9.85 21.65 -19.23
C TYR A 338 9.45 22.46 -18.01
N GLN A 339 10.45 23.02 -17.34
CA GLN A 339 10.30 23.87 -16.17
C GLN A 339 11.03 25.18 -16.42
N SER A 340 10.38 26.29 -16.09
CA SER A 340 11.01 27.62 -16.10
C SER A 340 10.73 28.29 -14.76
N ALA A 341 11.72 29.00 -14.23
CA ALA A 341 11.51 29.91 -13.11
C ALA A 341 12.09 31.29 -13.42
N GLU A 342 11.37 32.29 -12.98
CA GLU A 342 11.78 33.70 -13.02
C GLU A 342 11.82 34.21 -11.59
N SER A 343 12.89 34.94 -11.26
CA SER A 343 13.05 35.64 -10.00
C SER A 343 13.24 37.12 -10.21
N SER A 344 12.57 37.89 -9.38
CA SER A 344 12.70 39.35 -9.36
C SER A 344 13.16 39.82 -7.99
N ASP A 345 14.26 40.57 -7.94
CA ASP A 345 14.65 41.37 -6.78
C ASP A 345 13.66 42.53 -6.60
N ILE A 346 12.86 42.47 -5.54
CA ILE A 346 11.78 43.47 -5.31
C ILE A 346 12.34 44.88 -5.07
N LYS A 347 13.53 44.97 -4.48
CA LYS A 347 14.21 46.24 -4.22
C LYS A 347 14.98 46.75 -5.43
N ASN A 348 15.11 45.91 -6.48
CA ASN A 348 15.85 46.22 -7.72
C ASN A 348 17.32 46.62 -7.48
N THR A 349 17.93 46.14 -6.40
CA THR A 349 19.33 46.41 -6.05
C THR A 349 20.28 45.58 -6.90
N ASN A 350 19.90 44.35 -7.19
CA ASN A 350 20.63 43.35 -7.98
C ASN A 350 22.11 43.27 -7.63
N THR A 351 22.45 42.41 -6.73
CA THR A 351 23.83 42.10 -6.34
C THR A 351 24.31 40.78 -6.96
N VAL A 352 25.59 40.49 -6.86
CA VAL A 352 26.17 39.22 -7.31
C VAL A 352 25.53 37.99 -6.62
N LEU A 353 25.08 38.15 -5.37
CA LEU A 353 24.47 37.09 -4.57
C LEU A 353 22.94 37.08 -4.62
N LEU A 354 22.28 38.16 -5.01
CA LEU A 354 20.84 38.27 -5.15
C LEU A 354 20.51 39.12 -6.36
N SER A 355 19.97 38.52 -7.41
CA SER A 355 19.67 39.22 -8.65
C SER A 355 18.46 38.61 -9.36
N ASP A 356 17.87 39.41 -10.22
CA ASP A 356 16.90 38.91 -11.19
C ASP A 356 17.52 37.80 -12.02
N PHE A 357 16.77 36.71 -12.20
CA PHE A 357 17.19 35.61 -13.07
C PHE A 357 16.01 34.94 -13.77
N LYS A 358 16.34 34.26 -14.84
CA LYS A 358 15.46 33.32 -15.52
C LYS A 358 16.20 32.00 -15.75
N ASN A 359 15.62 30.92 -15.30
CA ASN A 359 16.13 29.58 -15.62
C ASN A 359 15.16 28.80 -16.49
N LYS A 360 15.70 27.82 -17.20
CA LYS A 360 14.95 26.89 -18.05
C LYS A 360 15.57 25.52 -17.93
N PHE A 361 14.73 24.51 -17.66
CA PHE A 361 15.16 23.12 -17.52
C PHE A 361 14.30 22.19 -18.35
N TYR A 362 14.93 21.24 -19.02
CA TYR A 362 14.28 20.02 -19.47
C TYR A 362 14.34 19.04 -18.33
N THR A 363 13.21 18.41 -18.03
CA THR A 363 13.06 17.58 -16.83
C THR A 363 12.62 16.16 -17.17
N SER A 364 13.08 15.21 -16.37
CA SER A 364 12.53 13.85 -16.30
C SER A 364 12.09 13.58 -14.87
N ASN A 365 10.90 13.02 -14.69
CA ASN A 365 10.36 12.73 -13.37
C ASN A 365 9.75 11.32 -13.33
N PHE A 366 10.30 10.44 -12.49
CA PHE A 366 9.75 9.12 -12.19
C PHE A 366 8.93 9.19 -10.91
N GLU A 367 7.71 8.67 -10.95
CA GLU A 367 6.81 8.61 -9.82
C GLU A 367 6.28 7.19 -9.61
N PHE A 368 6.35 6.75 -8.36
CA PHE A 368 5.68 5.55 -7.88
C PHE A 368 4.97 5.86 -6.57
N ILE A 369 3.65 5.61 -6.52
CA ILE A 369 2.84 5.82 -5.32
C ILE A 369 2.03 4.56 -5.08
N ALA A 370 2.12 3.98 -3.88
CA ALA A 370 1.31 2.84 -3.48
C ALA A 370 0.44 3.21 -2.27
N TYR A 371 -0.84 2.91 -2.36
CA TYR A 371 -1.79 3.10 -1.28
C TYR A 371 -2.08 1.77 -0.59
N LYS A 372 -2.37 1.83 0.70
CA LYS A 372 -2.85 0.70 1.49
C LYS A 372 -4.36 0.82 1.62
N GLU A 373 -5.06 -0.22 1.16
CA GLU A 373 -6.50 -0.33 1.28
C GLU A 373 -6.91 -0.37 2.75
N ASP A 374 -8.02 0.28 3.08
CA ASP A 374 -8.60 0.34 4.43
C ASP A 374 -7.72 0.93 5.55
N ASP A 375 -6.63 1.60 5.21
CA ASP A 375 -5.81 2.34 6.18
C ASP A 375 -6.15 3.84 6.12
N TYR A 376 -7.10 4.25 6.94
CA TYR A 376 -7.55 5.65 7.00
C TYR A 376 -6.59 6.59 7.74
N LEU A 377 -5.72 6.05 8.58
CA LEU A 377 -4.71 6.84 9.28
C LEU A 377 -3.49 7.11 8.39
N PHE A 378 -3.06 6.09 7.63
CA PHE A 378 -1.86 6.15 6.78
C PHE A 378 -2.13 5.56 5.39
N PRO A 379 -3.01 6.18 4.59
CA PRO A 379 -3.44 5.62 3.30
C PRO A 379 -2.28 5.46 2.30
N GLU A 380 -1.28 6.35 2.32
CA GLU A 380 -0.11 6.23 1.47
C GLU A 380 0.92 5.29 2.11
N LYS A 381 1.11 4.11 1.50
CA LYS A 381 2.09 3.13 1.96
C LYS A 381 3.50 3.47 1.52
N SER A 382 3.66 3.87 0.26
CA SER A 382 4.96 4.18 -0.34
C SER A 382 4.84 5.30 -1.34
N ASN A 383 5.86 6.15 -1.39
CA ASN A 383 5.98 7.20 -2.39
C ASN A 383 7.45 7.31 -2.82
N ILE A 384 7.69 7.29 -4.11
CA ILE A 384 8.99 7.51 -4.73
C ILE A 384 8.80 8.56 -5.81
N ASN A 385 9.51 9.68 -5.70
CA ASN A 385 9.53 10.73 -6.70
C ASN A 385 11.00 11.09 -6.97
N ILE A 386 11.45 10.89 -8.20
CA ILE A 386 12.82 11.19 -8.65
C ILE A 386 12.72 12.15 -9.82
N LYS A 387 13.16 13.38 -9.62
CA LYS A 387 13.15 14.41 -10.66
C LYS A 387 14.58 14.87 -10.97
N LEU A 388 14.92 14.86 -12.23
CA LEU A 388 16.19 15.35 -12.75
C LEU A 388 15.90 16.48 -13.73
N GLY A 389 16.77 17.48 -13.79
CA GLY A 389 16.64 18.56 -14.74
C GLY A 389 17.99 19.07 -15.20
N THR A 390 18.10 19.32 -16.50
CA THR A 390 19.28 19.96 -17.12
C THR A 390 18.84 21.21 -17.88
N GLY A 391 19.63 22.25 -17.76
CA GLY A 391 19.24 23.53 -18.35
C GLY A 391 20.24 24.66 -18.10
N SER A 392 19.73 25.88 -18.08
CA SER A 392 20.55 27.07 -17.88
C SER A 392 19.82 28.13 -17.05
N ARG A 393 20.61 28.94 -16.35
CA ARG A 393 20.17 30.15 -15.68
C ARG A 393 20.83 31.37 -16.32
N ASN A 394 20.02 32.38 -16.65
CA ASN A 394 20.48 33.68 -17.04
C ASN A 394 20.11 34.68 -15.93
N SER A 395 21.12 35.34 -15.35
CA SER A 395 20.94 36.45 -14.41
C SER A 395 21.50 37.75 -15.01
N LYS A 396 21.35 38.87 -14.32
CA LYS A 396 21.93 40.16 -14.78
C LYS A 396 23.46 40.11 -14.91
N PHE A 397 24.14 39.23 -14.15
CA PHE A 397 25.59 39.20 -14.08
C PHE A 397 26.20 38.00 -14.81
N GLN A 398 25.47 36.86 -14.91
CA GLN A 398 26.06 35.60 -15.35
C GLN A 398 25.02 34.72 -16.03
N SER A 399 25.50 33.92 -16.98
CA SER A 399 24.76 32.80 -17.58
C SER A 399 25.51 31.52 -17.30
N ASN A 400 24.84 30.53 -16.70
CA ASN A 400 25.44 29.26 -16.31
C ASN A 400 24.59 28.09 -16.78
N ASN A 401 25.26 27.02 -17.20
CA ASN A 401 24.60 25.74 -17.32
C ASN A 401 24.36 25.17 -15.93
N GLN A 402 23.22 24.50 -15.76
CA GLN A 402 22.82 23.95 -14.48
C GLN A 402 22.26 22.55 -14.64
N PHE A 403 22.47 21.76 -13.60
CA PHE A 403 21.81 20.47 -13.40
C PHE A 403 21.22 20.42 -12.00
N PHE A 404 20.02 19.89 -11.86
CA PHE A 404 19.48 19.58 -10.54
C PHE A 404 18.94 18.16 -10.47
N GLY A 405 19.03 17.57 -9.27
CA GLY A 405 18.41 16.31 -8.91
C GLY A 405 17.58 16.46 -7.64
N SER A 406 16.41 15.85 -7.62
CA SER A 406 15.57 15.75 -6.42
C SER A 406 15.08 14.32 -6.27
N VAL A 407 15.23 13.76 -5.07
CA VAL A 407 14.79 12.40 -4.72
C VAL A 407 13.98 12.47 -3.44
N ASN A 408 12.69 12.18 -3.54
CA ASN A 408 11.78 12.15 -2.41
C ASN A 408 11.25 10.74 -2.24
N LEU A 409 11.49 10.16 -1.07
CA LEU A 409 11.09 8.80 -0.71
C LEU A 409 10.24 8.82 0.55
N SER A 410 9.23 7.99 0.60
CA SER A 410 8.46 7.73 1.83
C SER A 410 8.01 6.29 1.86
N HIS A 411 8.12 5.63 3.01
CA HIS A 411 7.59 4.28 3.19
C HIS A 411 7.13 4.04 4.62
N ASN A 412 5.99 3.34 4.75
CA ASN A 412 5.48 2.85 6.02
C ASN A 412 5.79 1.37 6.17
N PHE A 413 6.66 1.01 7.14
CA PHE A 413 6.97 -0.36 7.52
C PHE A 413 6.01 -0.80 8.62
N TYR A 414 5.18 -1.80 8.34
CA TYR A 414 4.19 -2.35 9.27
C TYR A 414 4.76 -3.60 9.93
N PHE A 415 5.17 -3.53 11.19
CA PHE A 415 5.57 -4.72 11.96
C PHE A 415 4.35 -5.53 12.40
N ASN A 416 3.27 -4.82 12.72
CA ASN A 416 1.94 -5.37 13.00
C ASN A 416 0.90 -4.27 12.84
N GLN A 417 -0.36 -4.55 13.23
CA GLN A 417 -1.45 -3.58 13.12
C GLN A 417 -1.29 -2.32 13.99
N LYS A 418 -0.47 -2.40 15.06
CA LYS A 418 -0.28 -1.29 16.02
C LYS A 418 1.04 -0.56 15.85
N ASN A 419 2.08 -1.25 15.37
CA ASN A 419 3.45 -0.75 15.36
C ASN A 419 3.91 -0.49 13.92
N ILE A 420 4.19 0.76 13.59
CA ILE A 420 4.56 1.22 12.26
C ILE A 420 5.78 2.13 12.38
N ILE A 421 6.76 1.95 11.51
CA ILE A 421 7.83 2.93 11.31
C ILE A 421 7.61 3.60 9.97
N ASN A 422 7.49 4.93 9.98
CA ASN A 422 7.52 5.74 8.77
C ASN A 422 8.92 6.31 8.57
N ILE A 423 9.44 6.14 7.37
CA ILE A 423 10.72 6.71 6.96
C ILE A 423 10.45 7.58 5.73
N LYS A 424 10.93 8.85 5.79
CA LYS A 424 10.94 9.77 4.65
C LYS A 424 12.35 10.25 4.42
N SER A 425 12.69 10.49 3.16
CA SER A 425 13.97 11.09 2.77
C SER A 425 13.71 12.11 1.68
N PHE A 426 14.20 13.33 1.87
CA PHE A 426 14.14 14.40 0.90
C PHE A 426 15.56 14.83 0.56
N ASN A 427 15.89 14.76 -0.71
CA ASN A 427 17.23 15.07 -1.19
C ASN A 427 17.10 16.03 -2.37
N TYR A 428 17.93 17.06 -2.38
CA TYR A 428 18.03 18.03 -3.45
C TYR A 428 19.50 18.36 -3.69
N TYR A 429 19.86 18.47 -4.94
CA TYR A 429 21.18 18.89 -5.38
C TYR A 429 21.06 19.79 -6.59
N LEU A 430 21.67 20.98 -6.54
CA LEU A 430 21.82 21.91 -7.65
C LEU A 430 23.32 22.05 -7.95
N GLN A 431 23.71 21.77 -9.18
CA GLN A 431 25.04 22.03 -9.71
C GLN A 431 24.99 23.28 -10.61
N SER A 432 25.89 24.20 -10.34
CA SER A 432 26.10 25.42 -11.11
C SER A 432 27.55 25.89 -10.90
N ASP A 433 28.12 26.64 -11.83
CA ASP A 433 29.42 27.24 -11.64
C ASP A 433 29.40 28.32 -10.55
N ASN A 434 28.30 29.06 -10.47
CA ASN A 434 28.05 30.07 -9.46
C ASN A 434 26.64 29.95 -8.92
N TYR A 435 26.41 30.37 -7.69
CA TYR A 435 25.12 30.29 -6.99
C TYR A 435 24.65 31.69 -6.58
N ILE A 436 23.34 31.86 -6.58
CA ILE A 436 22.66 33.06 -6.07
C ILE A 436 21.60 32.67 -5.04
N THR A 437 21.42 33.51 -4.02
CA THR A 437 20.59 33.19 -2.84
C THR A 437 19.14 32.86 -3.18
N ASN A 438 18.56 33.57 -4.14
CA ASN A 438 17.15 33.43 -4.49
C ASN A 438 16.86 32.23 -5.42
N GLU A 439 17.89 31.47 -5.88
CA GLU A 439 17.69 30.20 -6.60
C GLU A 439 17.79 28.96 -5.71
N LEU A 440 18.33 29.10 -4.50
CA LEU A 440 18.59 27.95 -3.63
C LEU A 440 17.31 27.27 -3.18
N TYR A 441 17.41 25.95 -2.97
CA TYR A 441 16.33 25.17 -2.40
C TYR A 441 16.09 25.56 -0.95
N ARG A 442 14.81 25.81 -0.60
CA ARG A 442 14.41 26.18 0.75
C ARG A 442 13.78 25.02 1.48
N PHE A 443 14.13 24.88 2.76
CA PHE A 443 13.68 23.80 3.62
C PHE A 443 13.50 24.28 5.06
N GLY A 444 13.07 23.39 5.94
CA GLY A 444 12.56 23.66 7.27
C GLY A 444 11.03 23.45 7.31
N GLY A 445 10.48 23.18 8.48
CA GLY A 445 9.06 22.98 8.71
C GLY A 445 8.60 21.52 8.67
N ILE A 446 7.30 21.34 8.86
CA ILE A 446 6.70 20.01 9.07
C ILE A 446 6.89 19.02 7.91
N ASN A 447 7.00 19.53 6.69
CA ASN A 447 7.15 18.71 5.48
C ASN A 447 8.61 18.49 5.04
N SER A 448 9.59 18.96 5.83
CA SER A 448 11.02 18.88 5.54
C SER A 448 11.76 18.41 6.79
N ILE A 449 12.48 19.28 7.50
CA ILE A 449 13.06 18.97 8.80
C ILE A 449 12.28 19.68 9.91
N ARG A 450 11.73 18.92 10.85
CA ARG A 450 10.88 19.45 11.93
C ARG A 450 11.70 20.08 13.04
N GLY A 451 11.09 21.04 13.75
CA GLY A 451 11.78 21.85 14.76
C GLY A 451 12.46 23.10 14.21
N PHE A 452 12.36 23.35 12.89
CA PHE A 452 12.75 24.59 12.23
C PHE A 452 11.56 25.25 11.58
N ASN A 453 11.58 26.58 11.47
CA ASN A 453 10.50 27.30 10.77
C ASN A 453 10.46 26.96 9.29
N GLU A 454 9.27 27.01 8.69
CA GLU A 454 9.10 26.67 7.29
C GLU A 454 9.90 27.62 6.38
N ASN A 455 10.63 27.03 5.42
CA ASN A 455 11.48 27.75 4.46
C ASN A 455 12.53 28.68 5.10
N SER A 456 12.87 28.49 6.36
CA SER A 456 13.85 29.34 7.06
C SER A 456 15.31 29.06 6.69
N LEU A 457 15.57 27.89 6.12
CA LEU A 457 16.89 27.41 5.72
C LEU A 457 16.93 27.24 4.19
N GLN A 458 18.14 27.32 3.64
CA GLN A 458 18.35 27.16 2.20
C GLN A 458 19.68 26.47 1.90
N GLY A 459 19.81 25.92 0.69
CA GLY A 459 21.05 25.31 0.23
C GLY A 459 20.98 24.89 -1.23
N ASN A 460 22.16 24.78 -1.85
CA ASN A 460 22.33 24.12 -3.14
C ASN A 460 22.33 22.59 -2.99
N THR A 461 22.62 22.09 -1.79
CA THR A 461 22.54 20.68 -1.41
C THR A 461 21.73 20.54 -0.14
N PHE A 462 20.81 19.60 -0.13
CA PHE A 462 20.01 19.21 1.04
C PHE A 462 19.77 17.72 0.99
N SER A 463 20.00 17.03 2.10
CA SER A 463 19.69 15.61 2.26
C SER A 463 19.13 15.38 3.65
N SER A 464 18.01 14.69 3.77
CA SER A 464 17.35 14.44 5.04
C SER A 464 16.84 13.03 5.17
N LEU A 465 16.81 12.54 6.40
CA LEU A 465 16.17 11.32 6.84
C LEU A 465 15.23 11.66 7.99
N LEU A 466 13.93 11.53 7.76
CA LEU A 466 12.89 11.81 8.73
C LEU A 466 12.27 10.50 9.17
N THR A 467 12.22 10.27 10.48
CA THR A 467 11.70 9.01 11.02
C THR A 467 10.61 9.26 12.04
N GLU A 468 9.60 8.39 12.01
CA GLU A 468 8.53 8.35 13.01
C GLU A 468 8.28 6.90 13.43
N TYR A 469 8.36 6.62 14.71
CA TYR A 469 7.73 5.42 15.25
C TYR A 469 6.29 5.77 15.64
N ARG A 470 5.34 5.07 15.03
CA ARG A 470 3.90 5.29 15.20
C ARG A 470 3.29 4.12 15.96
N LEU A 471 2.66 4.42 17.09
CA LEU A 471 1.90 3.47 17.89
C LEU A 471 0.40 3.75 17.72
N VAL A 472 -0.31 2.83 17.06
CA VAL A 472 -1.76 2.90 16.85
C VAL A 472 -2.45 2.37 18.10
N LEU A 473 -3.12 3.26 18.83
CA LEU A 473 -3.85 2.95 20.07
C LEU A 473 -5.24 2.42 19.76
N SER A 474 -5.88 2.96 18.72
CA SER A 474 -7.19 2.54 18.22
C SER A 474 -7.29 2.81 16.71
N PRO A 475 -8.32 2.32 15.99
CA PRO A 475 -8.51 2.64 14.57
C PRO A 475 -8.57 4.14 14.23
N SER A 476 -8.74 5.00 15.22
CA SER A 476 -8.85 6.45 15.05
C SER A 476 -7.76 7.26 15.76
N ILE A 477 -6.89 6.64 16.57
CA ILE A 477 -5.90 7.36 17.38
C ILE A 477 -4.53 6.72 17.27
N TYR A 478 -3.52 7.53 17.02
CA TYR A 478 -2.12 7.12 17.12
C TYR A 478 -1.28 8.20 17.79
N ILE A 479 -0.17 7.77 18.39
CA ILE A 479 0.90 8.64 18.87
C ILE A 479 2.18 8.31 18.10
N HIS A 480 3.09 9.27 17.99
CA HIS A 480 4.36 9.04 17.30
C HIS A 480 5.50 9.83 17.91
N SER A 481 6.69 9.26 17.84
CA SER A 481 7.94 9.98 18.06
C SER A 481 8.43 10.59 16.75
N ILE A 482 9.30 11.58 16.86
CA ILE A 482 9.95 12.25 15.74
C ILE A 482 11.44 12.24 15.99
N MET A 483 12.20 11.76 14.99
CA MET A 483 13.64 11.85 14.95
C MET A 483 14.08 12.12 13.52
N ASP A 484 14.49 13.34 13.26
CA ASP A 484 14.86 13.85 11.94
C ASP A 484 16.35 14.19 11.94
N TYR A 485 17.03 13.85 10.86
CA TYR A 485 18.43 14.23 10.63
C TYR A 485 18.57 14.78 9.22
N ALA A 486 19.30 15.89 9.05
CA ALA A 486 19.58 16.43 7.75
C ALA A 486 20.98 17.03 7.66
N TYR A 487 21.50 17.05 6.44
CA TYR A 487 22.71 17.76 6.03
C TYR A 487 22.37 18.77 4.95
N PHE A 488 22.99 19.95 5.00
CA PHE A 488 22.85 20.95 3.96
C PHE A 488 24.16 21.64 3.65
N GLN A 489 24.24 22.22 2.46
CA GLN A 489 25.30 23.11 2.02
C GLN A 489 24.71 24.31 1.28
N ASP A 490 25.10 25.51 1.70
CA ASP A 490 24.83 26.78 1.03
C ASP A 490 26.15 27.38 0.54
N LYS A 491 26.39 27.28 -0.76
CA LYS A 491 27.61 27.84 -1.39
C LYS A 491 27.59 29.36 -1.57
N THR A 492 26.45 30.02 -1.35
CA THR A 492 26.38 31.48 -1.40
C THR A 492 26.97 32.15 -0.16
N THR A 493 26.88 31.43 0.98
CA THR A 493 27.39 31.90 2.27
C THR A 493 28.55 31.02 2.79
N ASN A 494 28.96 29.99 2.05
CA ASN A 494 29.92 28.97 2.46
C ASN A 494 29.54 28.25 3.75
N LEU A 495 28.24 28.18 4.06
CA LEU A 495 27.72 27.45 5.20
C LEU A 495 27.42 26.00 4.84
N ASN A 496 27.73 25.11 5.75
CA ASN A 496 27.28 23.72 5.73
C ASN A 496 27.06 23.24 7.15
N GLY A 497 26.20 22.25 7.31
CA GLY A 497 25.95 21.73 8.65
C GLY A 497 24.97 20.60 8.68
N ASN A 498 24.92 19.99 9.86
CA ASN A 498 23.97 18.96 10.21
C ASN A 498 22.86 19.56 11.06
N LEU A 499 21.65 19.07 10.86
CA LEU A 499 20.44 19.48 11.58
C LEU A 499 19.82 18.26 12.23
N LEU A 500 19.36 18.41 13.44
CA LEU A 500 18.63 17.37 14.18
C LEU A 500 17.28 17.94 14.60
N GLY A 501 16.20 17.19 14.34
CA GLY A 501 14.86 17.47 14.81
C GLY A 501 14.38 16.35 15.73
N LEU A 502 13.98 16.69 16.96
CA LEU A 502 13.43 15.75 17.93
C LEU A 502 12.05 16.19 18.36
N GLY A 503 11.13 15.24 18.54
CA GLY A 503 9.80 15.59 18.93
C GLY A 503 8.86 14.42 19.11
N PHE A 504 7.59 14.76 19.25
CA PHE A 504 6.50 13.81 19.34
C PHE A 504 5.21 14.42 18.80
N GLY A 505 4.23 13.58 18.56
CA GLY A 505 2.93 14.02 18.09
C GLY A 505 1.85 12.98 18.32
N PHE A 506 0.63 13.36 17.98
CA PHE A 506 -0.50 12.44 17.92
C PHE A 506 -1.44 12.81 16.77
N GLY A 507 -2.17 11.81 16.30
CA GLY A 507 -3.23 11.99 15.32
C GLY A 507 -4.54 11.41 15.81
N LEU A 508 -5.63 12.11 15.51
CA LEU A 508 -7.00 11.73 15.84
C LEU A 508 -7.87 11.80 14.57
N LEU A 509 -8.29 10.63 14.09
CA LEU A 509 -9.23 10.53 12.98
C LEU A 509 -10.66 10.76 13.50
N THR A 510 -11.30 11.78 12.99
CA THR A 510 -12.68 12.15 13.28
C THR A 510 -13.57 11.92 12.05
N LYS A 511 -14.88 12.05 12.20
CA LYS A 511 -15.83 12.02 11.06
C LYS A 511 -15.55 13.11 10.02
N ASN A 512 -14.95 14.22 10.43
CA ASN A 512 -14.69 15.39 9.59
C ASN A 512 -13.29 15.39 8.98
N GLY A 513 -12.38 14.55 9.46
CA GLY A 513 -11.01 14.48 8.98
C GLY A 513 -10.00 14.07 10.04
N LEU A 514 -8.73 14.11 9.67
CA LEU A 514 -7.60 13.75 10.53
C LEU A 514 -7.03 15.02 11.19
N PHE A 515 -7.18 15.11 12.51
CA PHE A 515 -6.50 16.09 13.33
C PHE A 515 -5.09 15.60 13.66
N ASN A 516 -4.07 16.43 13.47
CA ASN A 516 -2.69 16.16 13.85
C ASN A 516 -2.13 17.26 14.73
N PHE A 517 -1.43 16.84 15.78
CA PHE A 517 -0.61 17.70 16.64
C PHE A 517 0.83 17.20 16.58
N VAL A 518 1.76 18.11 16.36
CA VAL A 518 3.21 17.83 16.31
C VAL A 518 3.94 18.88 17.12
N TYR A 519 4.75 18.45 18.07
CA TYR A 519 5.70 19.24 18.81
C TYR A 519 7.10 18.79 18.44
N ALA A 520 7.95 19.70 17.96
CA ALA A 520 9.33 19.38 17.58
C ALA A 520 10.29 20.50 17.95
N ASN A 521 11.49 20.11 18.35
CA ASN A 521 12.62 20.99 18.65
C ASN A 521 13.77 20.70 17.69
N GLY A 522 14.33 21.76 17.10
CA GLY A 522 15.44 21.70 16.17
C GLY A 522 16.75 22.10 16.82
N SER A 523 17.83 21.41 16.46
CA SER A 523 19.19 21.82 16.81
C SER A 523 20.13 21.77 15.62
N SER A 524 21.13 22.63 15.65
CA SER A 524 22.23 22.70 14.70
C SER A 524 23.56 22.81 15.44
N LYS A 525 24.68 22.90 14.70
CA LYS A 525 25.99 23.10 15.32
C LYS A 525 26.03 24.36 16.20
N ASP A 526 25.32 25.42 15.79
CA ASP A 526 25.33 26.73 16.46
C ASP A 526 24.12 26.94 17.38
N GLN A 527 23.18 26.01 17.40
CA GLN A 527 21.94 26.10 18.17
C GLN A 527 21.68 24.76 18.89
N ALA A 528 21.94 24.71 20.18
CA ALA A 528 21.60 23.55 21.01
C ALA A 528 20.08 23.37 21.14
N VAL A 529 19.65 22.18 21.51
CA VAL A 529 18.25 21.87 21.84
C VAL A 529 17.80 22.76 23.02
N GLN A 530 16.83 23.62 22.78
CA GLN A 530 16.26 24.51 23.81
C GLN A 530 14.74 24.51 23.71
N LEU A 531 14.03 24.35 24.80
CA LEU A 531 12.57 24.33 24.81
C LEU A 531 11.94 25.62 24.24
N SER A 532 12.63 26.76 24.36
CA SER A 532 12.22 28.04 23.79
C SER A 532 12.16 28.05 22.25
N ASN A 533 12.86 27.14 21.60
CA ASN A 533 12.98 27.07 20.14
C ASN A 533 12.05 25.98 19.53
N SER A 534 11.09 25.52 20.33
CA SER A 534 10.17 24.48 19.88
C SER A 534 9.14 25.01 18.89
N VAL A 535 8.83 24.23 17.88
CA VAL A 535 7.81 24.51 16.87
C VAL A 535 6.63 23.58 17.08
N VAL A 536 5.44 24.16 17.19
CA VAL A 536 4.18 23.42 17.29
C VAL A 536 3.43 23.53 15.98
N HIS A 537 3.01 22.38 15.45
CA HIS A 537 2.15 22.32 14.27
C HIS A 537 0.81 21.67 14.63
N ILE A 538 -0.27 22.32 14.23
CA ILE A 538 -1.63 21.80 14.36
C ILE A 538 -2.26 21.84 12.98
N SER A 539 -2.87 20.72 12.56
CA SER A 539 -3.62 20.65 11.31
C SER A 539 -4.89 19.82 11.45
N LEU A 540 -5.90 20.14 10.67
CA LEU A 540 -7.15 19.38 10.58
C LEU A 540 -7.48 19.18 9.09
N LYS A 541 -7.04 18.05 8.55
CA LYS A 541 -7.30 17.69 7.16
C LYS A 541 -8.69 17.07 7.02
N ALA A 542 -9.65 17.87 6.57
CA ALA A 542 -11.01 17.41 6.30
C ALA A 542 -11.07 16.63 4.98
N SER A 543 -11.90 15.56 4.92
CA SER A 543 -12.16 14.78 3.71
C SER A 543 -13.64 14.81 3.35
N PHE A 544 -13.99 15.08 2.08
CA PHE A 544 -15.36 15.28 1.61
C PHE A 544 -15.61 14.75 0.19
#